data_306bee8921ec5756f33429661ba40a15
#
_entry.id   306bee8921ec5756f33429661ba40a15
#
_cell.length_a   1.000
_cell.length_b   1.000
_cell.length_c   1.000
_cell.angle_alpha   90.00
_cell.angle_beta   90.00
_cell.angle_gamma   90.00
#
_symmetry.space_group_name_H-M   'P 1'
#
loop_
_entity.id
_entity.type
_entity.pdbx_description
1 polymer ?
#
loop_
_entity_poly.entity_id
_entity_poly.type
_entity_poly.pdbx_seq_one_letter_code
_entity_poly.pdbx_strand_id
1 'polypeptide(L)'
;MHRARENTLESFRMALELGLDGFELDVHLTQDGVLVVHHDFHLGGVPIHTLSRNELPAFVPTLEEVLRAFPRAWINVELKSLPPETDGREEALARLLARYPSERLWVSSFDPLALVRLRRLGVGPLGLLYEKPEALELAPCLGVAWVHPKASLLTEEGVRALKARYRVLAWTVNRREEAEALAAWGVDALVSDFPEVLV
;
A
#
# COMPACT_ATOMS: atom_id res chain seq x y z
N MET A 1 16.61 19.67 -3.20
CA MET A 1 16.25 18.59 -4.14
C MET A 1 14.80 18.77 -4.54
N HIS A 2 14.47 18.72 -5.83
CA HIS A 2 13.07 18.64 -6.24
C HIS A 2 12.55 17.28 -5.81
N ARG A 3 11.64 17.28 -4.84
CA ARG A 3 10.92 16.06 -4.48
C ARG A 3 9.87 15.83 -5.56
N ALA A 4 9.82 14.63 -6.11
CA ALA A 4 8.72 14.21 -6.96
C ALA A 4 7.44 14.19 -6.14
N ARG A 5 6.31 14.43 -6.81
CA ARG A 5 4.99 14.26 -6.20
C ARG A 5 4.81 12.78 -5.84
N GLU A 6 4.28 12.50 -4.65
CA GLU A 6 3.90 11.15 -4.24
C GLU A 6 2.90 10.50 -5.23
N ASN A 7 2.83 9.19 -5.23
CA ASN A 7 1.89 8.42 -6.05
C ASN A 7 2.00 8.73 -7.56
N THR A 8 3.23 8.96 -8.06
CA THR A 8 3.52 9.19 -9.49
C THR A 8 4.60 8.23 -10.02
N LEU A 9 4.60 8.00 -11.34
CA LEU A 9 5.67 7.21 -11.97
C LEU A 9 7.07 7.80 -11.74
N GLU A 10 7.16 9.12 -11.59
CA GLU A 10 8.42 9.82 -11.30
C GLU A 10 8.93 9.49 -9.89
N SER A 11 8.07 9.59 -8.86
CA SER A 11 8.47 9.29 -7.47
C SER A 11 8.89 7.82 -7.30
N PHE A 12 8.18 6.89 -7.93
CA PHE A 12 8.53 5.48 -7.89
C PHE A 12 9.88 5.18 -8.56
N ARG A 13 10.14 5.83 -9.71
CA ARG A 13 11.44 5.71 -10.38
C ARG A 13 12.56 6.26 -9.51
N MET A 14 12.37 7.45 -8.93
CA MET A 14 13.36 8.07 -8.03
C MET A 14 13.68 7.19 -6.83
N ALA A 15 12.68 6.58 -6.19
CA ALA A 15 12.89 5.66 -5.09
C ALA A 15 13.79 4.48 -5.48
N LEU A 16 13.53 3.86 -6.62
CA LEU A 16 14.34 2.74 -7.13
C LEU A 16 15.75 3.19 -7.56
N GLU A 17 15.90 4.38 -8.15
CA GLU A 17 17.22 4.95 -8.51
C GLU A 17 18.07 5.28 -7.28
N LEU A 18 17.45 5.57 -6.15
CA LEU A 18 18.14 5.73 -4.86
C LEU A 18 18.57 4.40 -4.23
N GLY A 19 18.17 3.27 -4.79
CA GLY A 19 18.53 1.94 -4.31
C GLY A 19 17.50 1.27 -3.42
N LEU A 20 16.29 1.82 -3.28
CA LEU A 20 15.22 1.14 -2.56
C LEU A 20 14.69 -0.07 -3.35
N ASP A 21 14.23 -1.08 -2.63
CA ASP A 21 13.72 -2.32 -3.23
C ASP A 21 12.37 -2.16 -3.91
N GLY A 22 11.58 -1.14 -3.51
CA GLY A 22 10.24 -0.95 -3.98
C GLY A 22 9.56 0.30 -3.43
N PHE A 23 8.25 0.31 -3.51
CA PHE A 23 7.41 1.42 -3.07
C PHE A 23 6.02 0.93 -2.65
N GLU A 24 5.35 1.78 -1.93
CA GLU A 24 3.94 1.68 -1.60
C GLU A 24 3.17 2.67 -2.47
N LEU A 25 1.91 2.36 -2.76
CA LEU A 25 1.00 3.23 -3.51
C LEU A 25 -0.46 3.01 -3.11
N ASP A 26 -1.25 4.07 -3.28
CA ASP A 26 -2.68 4.09 -2.94
C ASP A 26 -3.56 3.97 -4.19
N VAL A 27 -4.62 3.16 -4.13
CA VAL A 27 -5.46 2.89 -5.30
C VAL A 27 -6.92 3.21 -5.02
N HIS A 28 -7.53 3.92 -5.99
CA HIS A 28 -8.96 4.20 -6.08
C HIS A 28 -9.54 3.66 -7.37
N LEU A 29 -10.86 3.42 -7.37
CA LEU A 29 -11.62 3.11 -8.58
C LEU A 29 -12.31 4.37 -9.09
N THR A 30 -12.16 4.68 -10.38
CA THR A 30 -12.89 5.76 -11.05
C THR A 30 -14.30 5.31 -11.45
N GLN A 31 -15.17 6.26 -11.81
CA GLN A 31 -16.54 5.99 -12.26
C GLN A 31 -16.60 5.05 -13.48
N ASP A 32 -15.63 5.14 -14.36
CA ASP A 32 -15.50 4.30 -15.56
C ASP A 32 -14.72 3.00 -15.32
N GLY A 33 -14.46 2.64 -14.06
CA GLY A 33 -13.91 1.35 -13.66
C GLY A 33 -12.40 1.21 -13.84
N VAL A 34 -11.66 2.32 -13.91
CA VAL A 34 -10.20 2.34 -14.00
C VAL A 34 -9.58 2.48 -12.61
N LEU A 35 -8.61 1.63 -12.27
CA LEU A 35 -7.83 1.77 -11.05
C LEU A 35 -6.73 2.81 -11.23
N VAL A 36 -6.78 3.87 -10.43
CA VAL A 36 -5.86 5.01 -10.47
C VAL A 36 -5.10 5.16 -9.16
N VAL A 37 -3.89 5.74 -9.23
CA VAL A 37 -2.99 5.84 -8.09
C VAL A 37 -2.99 7.26 -7.54
N HIS A 38 -3.51 7.42 -6.31
CA HIS A 38 -3.60 8.69 -5.61
C HIS A 38 -3.88 8.46 -4.12
N HIS A 39 -3.31 9.29 -3.24
CA HIS A 39 -3.48 9.12 -1.80
C HIS A 39 -4.89 9.48 -1.32
N ASP A 40 -5.34 10.70 -1.60
CA ASP A 40 -6.59 11.23 -1.08
C ASP A 40 -7.82 10.66 -1.81
N PHE A 41 -8.96 10.58 -1.11
CA PHE A 41 -10.24 10.22 -1.72
C PHE A 41 -10.78 11.26 -2.71
N HIS A 42 -10.21 12.47 -2.67
CA HIS A 42 -10.62 13.61 -3.49
C HIS A 42 -9.45 14.18 -4.26
N LEU A 43 -9.70 14.63 -5.46
CA LEU A 43 -8.76 15.42 -6.25
C LEU A 43 -9.38 16.79 -6.57
N GLY A 44 -8.73 17.88 -6.11
CA GLY A 44 -9.29 19.22 -6.28
C GLY A 44 -10.66 19.41 -5.64
N GLY A 45 -10.96 18.68 -4.56
CA GLY A 45 -12.26 18.71 -3.87
C GLY A 45 -13.34 17.81 -4.47
N VAL A 46 -13.07 17.12 -5.58
CA VAL A 46 -14.01 16.19 -6.23
C VAL A 46 -13.65 14.75 -5.87
N PRO A 47 -14.62 13.91 -5.43
CA PRO A 47 -14.35 12.51 -5.13
C PRO A 47 -13.89 11.74 -6.37
N ILE A 48 -12.79 10.99 -6.26
CA ILE A 48 -12.20 10.25 -7.40
C ILE A 48 -13.17 9.23 -7.99
N HIS A 49 -13.98 8.57 -7.18
CA HIS A 49 -14.96 7.58 -7.66
C HIS A 49 -16.08 8.16 -8.52
N THR A 50 -16.23 9.50 -8.55
CA THR A 50 -17.20 10.21 -9.42
C THR A 50 -16.59 10.73 -10.72
N LEU A 51 -15.27 10.61 -10.88
CA LEU A 51 -14.53 11.05 -12.05
C LEU A 51 -14.23 9.86 -12.97
N SER A 52 -14.25 10.09 -14.27
CA SER A 52 -13.66 9.16 -15.24
C SER A 52 -12.14 9.35 -15.32
N ARG A 53 -11.42 8.34 -15.83
CA ARG A 53 -9.96 8.43 -16.01
C ARG A 53 -9.54 9.67 -16.83
N ASN A 54 -10.32 10.04 -17.83
CA ASN A 54 -10.01 11.17 -18.73
C ASN A 54 -10.16 12.55 -18.06
N GLU A 55 -10.85 12.64 -16.94
CA GLU A 55 -11.00 13.87 -16.15
C GLU A 55 -9.85 14.04 -15.14
N LEU A 56 -9.04 12.99 -14.93
CA LEU A 56 -7.90 13.06 -14.04
C LEU A 56 -6.66 13.62 -14.74
N PRO A 57 -5.84 14.42 -14.05
CA PRO A 57 -4.60 14.94 -14.58
C PRO A 57 -3.63 13.83 -15.00
N ALA A 58 -2.77 14.14 -15.98
CA ALA A 58 -1.79 13.19 -16.51
C ALA A 58 -0.77 12.67 -15.47
N PHE A 59 -0.55 13.41 -14.38
CA PHE A 59 0.35 12.98 -13.32
C PHE A 59 -0.24 11.88 -12.40
N VAL A 60 -1.56 11.63 -12.47
CA VAL A 60 -2.22 10.53 -11.76
C VAL A 60 -2.12 9.29 -12.65
N PRO A 61 -1.23 8.33 -12.39
CA PRO A 61 -1.13 7.15 -13.24
C PRO A 61 -2.26 6.16 -12.94
N THR A 62 -2.52 5.27 -13.87
CA THR A 62 -3.29 4.07 -13.59
C THR A 62 -2.40 3.03 -12.88
N LEU A 63 -3.00 2.15 -12.09
CA LEU A 63 -2.26 1.04 -11.50
C LEU A 63 -1.62 0.15 -12.57
N GLU A 64 -2.29 -0.05 -13.70
CA GLU A 64 -1.74 -0.82 -14.83
C GLU A 64 -0.48 -0.20 -15.41
N GLU A 65 -0.43 1.13 -15.55
CA GLU A 65 0.78 1.84 -15.99
C GLU A 65 1.94 1.63 -15.01
N VAL A 66 1.68 1.66 -13.70
CA VAL A 66 2.70 1.40 -12.68
C VAL A 66 3.21 -0.03 -12.76
N LEU A 67 2.33 -1.03 -12.80
CA LEU A 67 2.71 -2.44 -12.87
C LEU A 67 3.54 -2.77 -14.13
N ARG A 68 3.21 -2.13 -15.26
CA ARG A 68 4.00 -2.26 -16.51
C ARG A 68 5.36 -1.58 -16.43
N ALA A 69 5.42 -0.42 -15.80
CA ALA A 69 6.66 0.35 -15.70
C ALA A 69 7.69 -0.29 -14.74
N PHE A 70 7.22 -0.97 -13.69
CA PHE A 70 8.07 -1.47 -12.60
C PHE A 70 7.88 -2.96 -12.28
N PRO A 71 8.03 -3.87 -13.26
CA PRO A 71 7.70 -5.30 -13.09
C PRO A 71 8.64 -6.06 -12.13
N ARG A 72 9.74 -5.43 -11.69
CA ARG A 72 10.72 -6.05 -10.79
C ARG A 72 10.74 -5.46 -9.39
N ALA A 73 10.03 -4.35 -9.16
CA ALA A 73 9.97 -3.70 -7.87
C ALA A 73 9.13 -4.49 -6.88
N TRP A 74 9.43 -4.35 -5.58
CA TRP A 74 8.50 -4.72 -4.54
C TRP A 74 7.40 -3.66 -4.46
N ILE A 75 6.15 -4.07 -4.55
CA ILE A 75 5.01 -3.15 -4.61
C ILE A 75 3.99 -3.53 -3.55
N ASN A 76 3.73 -2.61 -2.62
CA ASN A 76 2.56 -2.66 -1.76
C ASN A 76 1.45 -1.81 -2.38
N VAL A 77 0.32 -2.42 -2.67
CA VAL A 77 -0.87 -1.73 -3.18
C VAL A 77 -1.85 -1.54 -2.04
N GLU A 78 -1.97 -0.32 -1.51
CA GLU A 78 -3.05 0.00 -0.58
C GLU A 78 -4.35 0.20 -1.35
N LEU A 79 -5.34 -0.65 -1.09
CA LEU A 79 -6.69 -0.41 -1.59
C LEU A 79 -7.42 0.55 -0.66
N LYS A 80 -7.66 1.78 -1.13
CA LYS A 80 -8.48 2.76 -0.42
C LYS A 80 -9.93 2.31 -0.44
N SER A 81 -10.56 2.22 0.73
CA SER A 81 -11.93 1.75 0.88
C SER A 81 -12.68 2.58 1.92
N LEU A 82 -13.98 2.73 1.74
CA LEU A 82 -14.89 3.37 2.67
C LEU A 82 -15.95 2.35 3.11
N PRO A 83 -15.68 1.61 4.21
CA PRO A 83 -16.61 0.57 4.67
C PRO A 83 -17.95 1.19 5.13
N PRO A 84 -19.06 0.43 5.07
CA PRO A 84 -19.13 -0.99 4.70
C PRO A 84 -19.36 -1.26 3.21
N GLU A 85 -19.54 -0.21 2.41
CA GLU A 85 -19.92 -0.30 1.02
C GLU A 85 -18.73 -0.62 0.11
N THR A 86 -19.00 -1.18 -1.06
CA THR A 86 -18.03 -1.34 -2.14
C THR A 86 -18.65 -0.84 -3.45
N ASP A 87 -17.81 -0.32 -4.32
CA ASP A 87 -18.14 0.12 -5.67
C ASP A 87 -17.57 -0.84 -6.75
N GLY A 88 -17.17 -2.04 -6.35
CA GLY A 88 -16.55 -3.02 -7.25
C GLY A 88 -15.03 -2.88 -7.38
N ARG A 89 -14.40 -2.08 -6.51
CA ARG A 89 -12.93 -1.86 -6.54
C ARG A 89 -12.14 -3.13 -6.27
N GLU A 90 -12.63 -4.00 -5.40
CA GLU A 90 -11.98 -5.26 -5.08
C GLU A 90 -11.98 -6.21 -6.29
N GLU A 91 -13.08 -6.30 -7.00
CA GLU A 91 -13.20 -7.08 -8.23
C GLU A 91 -12.36 -6.50 -9.37
N ALA A 92 -12.32 -5.17 -9.51
CA ALA A 92 -11.48 -4.50 -10.48
C ALA A 92 -10.00 -4.77 -10.20
N LEU A 93 -9.58 -4.68 -8.93
CA LEU A 93 -8.22 -4.97 -8.50
C LEU A 93 -7.86 -6.46 -8.75
N ALA A 94 -8.73 -7.37 -8.36
CA ALA A 94 -8.52 -8.81 -8.57
C ALA A 94 -8.33 -9.14 -10.06
N ARG A 95 -9.20 -8.59 -10.93
CA ARG A 95 -9.07 -8.78 -12.40
C ARG A 95 -7.78 -8.22 -12.96
N LEU A 96 -7.34 -7.06 -12.48
CA LEU A 96 -6.10 -6.45 -12.94
C LEU A 96 -4.90 -7.29 -12.50
N LEU A 97 -4.80 -7.63 -11.21
CA LEU A 97 -3.66 -8.37 -10.65
C LEU A 97 -3.52 -9.77 -11.25
N ALA A 98 -4.61 -10.42 -11.65
CA ALA A 98 -4.56 -11.71 -12.36
C ALA A 98 -3.78 -11.64 -13.68
N ARG A 99 -3.67 -10.45 -14.29
CA ARG A 99 -2.88 -10.23 -15.52
C ARG A 99 -1.41 -9.88 -15.24
N TYR A 100 -1.09 -9.52 -14.00
CA TYR A 100 0.24 -9.11 -13.56
C TYR A 100 0.71 -9.92 -12.34
N PRO A 101 0.81 -11.27 -12.46
CA PRO A 101 1.23 -12.09 -11.33
C PRO A 101 2.66 -11.75 -10.92
N SER A 102 2.86 -11.53 -9.60
CA SER A 102 4.18 -11.20 -9.06
C SER A 102 4.29 -11.66 -7.60
N GLU A 103 5.39 -12.32 -7.26
CA GLU A 103 5.73 -12.67 -5.87
C GLU A 103 6.20 -11.45 -5.05
N ARG A 104 6.44 -10.31 -5.73
CA ARG A 104 6.90 -9.05 -5.13
C ARG A 104 5.76 -8.05 -4.96
N LEU A 105 4.52 -8.50 -5.05
CA LEU A 105 3.34 -7.66 -4.92
C LEU A 105 2.43 -8.21 -3.82
N TRP A 106 1.94 -7.34 -2.98
CA TRP A 106 0.86 -7.64 -2.04
C TRP A 106 -0.10 -6.47 -1.93
N VAL A 107 -1.30 -6.75 -1.42
CA VAL A 107 -2.35 -5.75 -1.27
C VAL A 107 -2.61 -5.50 0.20
N SER A 108 -2.77 -4.25 0.59
CA SER A 108 -3.12 -3.86 1.94
C SER A 108 -4.34 -2.95 1.99
N SER A 109 -4.97 -2.85 3.14
CA SER A 109 -6.06 -1.91 3.39
C SER A 109 -6.23 -1.66 4.88
N PHE A 110 -6.75 -0.49 5.24
CA PHE A 110 -7.30 -0.20 6.57
C PHE A 110 -8.69 -0.82 6.76
N ASP A 111 -9.39 -1.17 5.67
CA ASP A 111 -10.72 -1.74 5.73
C ASP A 111 -10.69 -3.27 5.81
N PRO A 112 -11.05 -3.87 6.98
CA PRO A 112 -11.12 -5.31 7.12
C PRO A 112 -12.12 -5.97 6.17
N LEU A 113 -13.20 -5.29 5.78
CA LEU A 113 -14.20 -5.83 4.86
C LEU A 113 -13.65 -5.92 3.44
N ALA A 114 -12.88 -4.93 3.00
CA ALA A 114 -12.17 -5.00 1.72
C ALA A 114 -11.19 -6.18 1.69
N LEU A 115 -10.44 -6.41 2.77
CA LEU A 115 -9.53 -7.57 2.88
C LEU A 115 -10.28 -8.90 2.81
N VAL A 116 -11.45 -9.02 3.45
CA VAL A 116 -12.30 -10.22 3.34
C VAL A 116 -12.78 -10.44 1.90
N ARG A 117 -13.21 -9.37 1.20
CA ARG A 117 -13.65 -9.45 -0.21
C ARG A 117 -12.51 -9.85 -1.13
N LEU A 118 -11.33 -9.19 -1.00
CA LEU A 118 -10.13 -9.53 -1.76
C LEU A 118 -9.70 -10.99 -1.57
N ARG A 119 -9.70 -11.48 -0.33
CA ARG A 119 -9.38 -12.87 -0.04
C ARG A 119 -10.36 -13.85 -0.72
N ARG A 120 -11.67 -13.55 -0.73
CA ARG A 120 -12.68 -14.36 -1.42
C ARG A 120 -12.48 -14.38 -2.94
N LEU A 121 -11.90 -13.31 -3.49
CA LEU A 121 -11.54 -13.20 -4.92
C LEU A 121 -10.19 -13.84 -5.25
N GLY A 122 -9.52 -14.45 -4.25
CA GLY A 122 -8.23 -15.12 -4.45
C GLY A 122 -7.03 -14.16 -4.53
N VAL A 123 -7.20 -12.91 -4.13
CA VAL A 123 -6.10 -11.94 -4.08
C VAL A 123 -5.25 -12.19 -2.83
N GLY A 124 -3.95 -12.20 -3.00
CA GLY A 124 -2.98 -12.30 -1.92
C GLY A 124 -1.54 -12.32 -2.41
N PRO A 125 -0.59 -12.11 -1.50
CA PRO A 125 -0.70 -11.90 -0.04
C PRO A 125 -1.45 -10.63 0.34
N LEU A 126 -2.11 -10.61 1.52
CA LEU A 126 -2.83 -9.47 2.05
C LEU A 126 -2.14 -8.90 3.30
N GLY A 127 -2.30 -7.60 3.52
CA GLY A 127 -1.80 -6.84 4.66
C GLY A 127 -2.88 -6.02 5.36
N LEU A 128 -2.92 -6.04 6.69
CA LEU A 128 -3.78 -5.19 7.50
C LEU A 128 -3.04 -3.94 7.93
N LEU A 129 -3.46 -2.77 7.44
CA LEU A 129 -3.00 -1.46 7.91
C LEU A 129 -3.74 -1.06 9.18
N TYR A 130 -3.02 -0.50 10.16
CA TYR A 130 -3.66 0.00 11.37
C TYR A 130 -2.86 1.08 12.11
N GLU A 131 -3.61 2.01 12.73
CA GLU A 131 -3.12 3.07 13.60
C GLU A 131 -3.50 2.85 15.06
N LYS A 132 -4.36 1.88 15.35
CA LYS A 132 -4.84 1.54 16.68
C LYS A 132 -4.56 0.08 16.96
N PRO A 133 -3.97 -0.24 18.13
CA PRO A 133 -3.58 -1.62 18.46
C PRO A 133 -4.73 -2.64 18.40
N GLU A 134 -5.95 -2.19 18.70
CA GLU A 134 -7.14 -3.07 18.76
C GLU A 134 -7.45 -3.68 17.38
N ALA A 135 -7.11 -3.00 16.29
CA ALA A 135 -7.34 -3.53 14.95
C ALA A 135 -6.53 -4.82 14.66
N LEU A 136 -5.40 -5.01 15.36
CA LEU A 136 -4.60 -6.23 15.22
C LEU A 136 -5.36 -7.50 15.61
N GLU A 137 -6.37 -7.39 16.49
CA GLU A 137 -7.21 -8.52 16.91
C GLU A 137 -7.96 -9.16 15.71
N LEU A 138 -8.16 -8.41 14.64
CA LEU A 138 -8.81 -8.89 13.41
C LEU A 138 -7.88 -9.72 12.52
N ALA A 139 -6.56 -9.51 12.60
CA ALA A 139 -5.59 -10.11 11.68
C ALA A 139 -5.71 -11.64 11.55
N PRO A 140 -5.92 -12.43 12.65
CA PRO A 140 -6.08 -13.87 12.53
C PRO A 140 -7.31 -14.28 11.71
N CYS A 141 -8.44 -13.59 11.90
CA CYS A 141 -9.69 -13.86 11.18
C CYS A 141 -9.61 -13.46 9.70
N LEU A 142 -8.88 -12.40 9.41
CA LEU A 142 -8.67 -11.90 8.04
C LEU A 142 -7.75 -12.83 7.22
N GLY A 143 -6.88 -13.61 7.90
CA GLY A 143 -5.93 -14.49 7.24
C GLY A 143 -4.88 -13.72 6.43
N VAL A 144 -4.47 -12.55 6.94
CA VAL A 144 -3.44 -11.72 6.32
C VAL A 144 -2.05 -12.32 6.55
N ALA A 145 -1.16 -12.14 5.58
CA ALA A 145 0.24 -12.53 5.69
C ALA A 145 1.11 -11.39 6.27
N TRP A 146 0.65 -10.16 6.10
CA TRP A 146 1.32 -8.96 6.55
C TRP A 146 0.49 -8.18 7.55
N VAL A 147 1.15 -7.51 8.48
CA VAL A 147 0.57 -6.47 9.32
C VAL A 147 1.36 -5.18 9.15
N HIS A 148 0.64 -4.09 8.99
CA HIS A 148 1.20 -2.77 8.71
C HIS A 148 0.86 -1.79 9.84
N PRO A 149 1.54 -1.88 11.00
CA PRO A 149 1.37 -0.93 12.08
C PRO A 149 1.94 0.44 11.75
N LYS A 150 1.30 1.48 12.27
CA LYS A 150 1.95 2.77 12.42
C LYS A 150 3.21 2.62 13.28
N ALA A 151 4.33 3.17 12.84
CA ALA A 151 5.64 2.97 13.48
C ALA A 151 5.63 3.27 14.98
N SER A 152 4.89 4.32 15.39
CA SER A 152 4.76 4.73 16.79
C SER A 152 4.09 3.70 17.71
N LEU A 153 3.48 2.64 17.18
CA LEU A 153 2.90 1.53 17.94
C LEU A 153 3.91 0.42 18.25
N LEU A 154 5.08 0.46 17.61
CA LEU A 154 6.04 -0.63 17.69
C LEU A 154 7.02 -0.45 18.85
N THR A 155 7.33 -1.57 19.47
CA THR A 155 8.43 -1.78 20.39
C THR A 155 9.20 -3.02 19.94
N GLU A 156 10.43 -3.20 20.40
CA GLU A 156 11.22 -4.39 20.05
C GLU A 156 10.50 -5.69 20.41
N GLU A 157 9.91 -5.76 21.61
CA GLU A 157 9.13 -6.92 22.06
C GLU A 157 7.89 -7.14 21.19
N GLY A 158 7.17 -6.04 20.85
CA GLY A 158 6.01 -6.06 19.96
C GLY A 158 6.36 -6.59 18.57
N VAL A 159 7.45 -6.11 17.96
CA VAL A 159 7.92 -6.61 16.66
C VAL A 159 8.23 -8.11 16.75
N ARG A 160 8.95 -8.56 17.78
CA ARG A 160 9.25 -9.98 17.98
C ARG A 160 7.97 -10.84 18.08
N ALA A 161 6.96 -10.36 18.78
CA ALA A 161 5.68 -11.05 18.90
C ALA A 161 4.92 -11.12 17.56
N LEU A 162 4.89 -10.02 16.81
CA LEU A 162 4.25 -9.95 15.48
C LEU A 162 4.94 -10.88 14.48
N LYS A 163 6.26 -10.88 14.46
CA LYS A 163 7.10 -11.69 13.56
C LYS A 163 6.92 -13.20 13.73
N ALA A 164 6.43 -13.66 14.87
CA ALA A 164 6.11 -15.07 15.07
C ALA A 164 4.96 -15.56 14.17
N ARG A 165 4.15 -14.66 13.61
CA ARG A 165 2.93 -14.99 12.85
C ARG A 165 2.79 -14.25 11.52
N TYR A 166 3.38 -13.06 11.38
CA TYR A 166 3.20 -12.16 10.27
C TYR A 166 4.54 -11.61 9.75
N ARG A 167 4.56 -11.13 8.53
CA ARG A 167 5.55 -10.15 8.10
C ARG A 167 5.10 -8.77 8.57
N VAL A 168 6.05 -7.91 8.91
CA VAL A 168 5.78 -6.60 9.49
C VAL A 168 6.33 -5.52 8.56
N LEU A 169 5.44 -4.61 8.12
CA LEU A 169 5.81 -3.38 7.44
C LEU A 169 5.45 -2.21 8.37
N ALA A 170 6.40 -1.31 8.67
CA ALA A 170 6.13 -0.12 9.49
C ALA A 170 6.02 1.15 8.64
N TRP A 171 5.08 2.02 8.98
CA TRP A 171 4.78 3.29 8.31
C TRP A 171 4.41 4.38 9.32
N THR A 172 4.60 5.69 9.09
CA THR A 172 5.49 6.25 8.13
C THR A 172 6.78 6.60 8.85
N VAL A 173 7.91 6.11 8.38
CA VAL A 173 9.20 6.20 9.04
C VAL A 173 10.02 7.29 8.36
N ASN A 174 10.07 8.48 8.96
CA ASN A 174 10.66 9.68 8.36
C ASN A 174 11.96 10.15 9.03
N ARG A 175 12.51 9.31 9.92
CA ARG A 175 13.77 9.60 10.62
C ARG A 175 14.71 8.41 10.53
N ARG A 176 15.99 8.69 10.27
CA ARG A 176 17.02 7.65 10.11
C ARG A 176 17.17 6.80 11.37
N GLU A 177 17.21 7.42 12.54
CA GLU A 177 17.37 6.71 13.81
C GLU A 177 16.19 5.74 14.07
N GLU A 178 14.99 6.13 13.67
CA GLU A 178 13.81 5.29 13.79
C GLU A 178 13.87 4.13 12.78
N ALA A 179 14.30 4.38 11.55
CA ALA A 179 14.49 3.35 10.53
C ALA A 179 15.53 2.31 10.98
N GLU A 180 16.67 2.76 11.50
CA GLU A 180 17.74 1.90 12.01
C GLU A 180 17.26 1.04 13.20
N ALA A 181 16.51 1.63 14.14
CA ALA A 181 15.94 0.90 15.27
C ALA A 181 14.95 -0.17 14.82
N LEU A 182 14.00 0.17 13.94
CA LEU A 182 13.00 -0.78 13.42
C LEU A 182 13.66 -1.90 12.62
N ALA A 183 14.68 -1.60 11.82
CA ALA A 183 15.47 -2.59 11.10
C ALA A 183 16.21 -3.52 12.07
N ALA A 184 16.81 -2.99 13.13
CA ALA A 184 17.48 -3.78 14.17
C ALA A 184 16.50 -4.69 14.92
N TRP A 185 15.24 -4.28 15.11
CA TRP A 185 14.16 -5.12 15.68
C TRP A 185 13.67 -6.22 14.73
N GLY A 186 14.07 -6.16 13.45
CA GLY A 186 13.77 -7.17 12.45
C GLY A 186 12.45 -6.95 11.69
N VAL A 187 11.99 -5.70 11.57
CA VAL A 187 10.86 -5.35 10.69
C VAL A 187 11.21 -5.71 9.23
N ASP A 188 10.26 -6.30 8.48
CA ASP A 188 10.52 -6.81 7.13
C ASP A 188 10.54 -5.72 6.05
N ALA A 189 9.79 -4.63 6.27
CA ALA A 189 9.76 -3.50 5.36
C ALA A 189 9.44 -2.18 6.08
N LEU A 190 9.90 -1.07 5.51
CA LEU A 190 9.65 0.29 6.00
C LEU A 190 9.09 1.14 4.87
N VAL A 191 8.12 2.00 5.18
CA VAL A 191 7.61 3.03 4.27
C VAL A 191 7.98 4.40 4.79
N SER A 192 8.49 5.26 3.90
CA SER A 192 8.92 6.62 4.20
C SER A 192 8.51 7.59 3.09
N ASP A 193 8.15 8.82 3.49
CA ASP A 193 7.99 9.95 2.57
C ASP A 193 9.36 10.51 2.11
N PHE A 194 10.44 10.10 2.80
CA PHE A 194 11.80 10.56 2.59
C PHE A 194 12.71 9.37 2.31
N PRO A 195 12.78 8.88 1.06
CA PRO A 195 13.53 7.67 0.71
C PRO A 195 14.99 7.71 1.15
N GLU A 196 15.60 8.89 1.25
CA GLU A 196 16.97 9.10 1.69
C GLU A 196 17.23 8.70 3.17
N VAL A 197 16.20 8.50 3.98
CA VAL A 197 16.38 8.02 5.36
C VAL A 197 16.49 6.49 5.45
N LEU A 198 16.14 5.80 4.35
CA LEU A 198 16.14 4.34 4.28
C LEU A 198 17.37 3.76 3.54
N VAL A 199 18.27 4.63 3.03
CA VAL A 199 19.49 4.26 2.29
C VAL A 199 20.76 4.72 2.98
#